data_55dc9511b28275c2cb869ee54fc316f0
#
_entry.id   55dc9511b28275c2cb869ee54fc316f0
#
_cell.length_a   1.000
_cell.length_b   1.000
_cell.length_c   1.000
_cell.angle_alpha   90.00
_cell.angle_beta   90.00
_cell.angle_gamma   90.00
#
_symmetry.space_group_name_H-M   'P 1'
#
loop_
_entity.id
_entity.type
_entity.pdbx_description
1 polymer ?
#
loop_
_entity_poly.entity_id
_entity_poly.type
_entity_poly.pdbx_seq_one_letter_code
_entity_poly.pdbx_strand_id
1 'polypeptide(L)'
;MRKILILLVLFLTGCTGIPENVKPVDNFKLEKYLGKWYEIARLDHSFERGLTRVTAEYSLRDDGAVRVLNRGYRPKENTWKEITGKAYFVKGSDQGHLKVSFFGPFYGSYIVFELDHENYQYSLVCGPDKSYLWILARTPVLQEDIKHMLIAKAAALGFESNKLIFVDHQ
;
A
#
# COMPACT_ATOMS: atom_id res chain seq x y z
N MET A 1 43.35 13.60 30.27
CA MET A 1 42.95 13.24 28.90
C MET A 1 41.44 12.97 28.89
N ARG A 2 40.60 13.91 28.40
CA ARG A 2 39.15 13.75 28.33
C ARG A 2 38.79 12.93 27.09
N LYS A 3 38.26 11.72 27.29
CA LYS A 3 37.73 10.91 26.20
C LYS A 3 36.40 11.52 25.76
N ILE A 4 36.35 12.14 24.58
CA ILE A 4 35.13 12.59 23.93
C ILE A 4 34.43 11.36 23.37
N LEU A 5 33.32 10.98 24.01
CA LEU A 5 32.42 9.93 23.52
C LEU A 5 31.56 10.55 22.41
N ILE A 6 31.89 10.30 21.16
CA ILE A 6 31.05 10.70 20.00
C ILE A 6 29.87 9.76 19.99
N LEU A 7 28.70 10.26 20.42
CA LEU A 7 27.44 9.55 20.32
C LEU A 7 26.99 9.61 18.85
N LEU A 8 27.21 8.52 18.10
CA LEU A 8 26.71 8.37 16.74
C LEU A 8 25.20 8.17 16.78
N VAL A 9 24.45 9.26 16.63
CA VAL A 9 22.99 9.21 16.51
C VAL A 9 22.67 8.68 15.10
N LEU A 10 22.40 7.38 15.00
CA LEU A 10 21.82 6.78 13.79
C LEU A 10 20.39 7.32 13.65
N PHE A 11 20.21 8.26 12.74
CA PHE A 11 18.87 8.62 12.26
C PHE A 11 18.30 7.43 11.48
N LEU A 12 17.47 6.63 12.13
CA LEU A 12 16.61 5.65 11.48
C LEU A 12 15.50 6.42 10.73
N THR A 13 15.85 6.95 9.55
CA THR A 13 14.85 7.52 8.63
C THR A 13 14.06 6.35 8.06
N GLY A 14 12.82 6.16 8.53
CA GLY A 14 11.88 5.29 7.84
C GLY A 14 11.76 5.72 6.38
N CYS A 15 11.66 4.77 5.44
CA CYS A 15 11.51 5.04 4.01
C CYS A 15 10.11 5.61 3.73
N THR A 16 9.89 6.89 4.05
CA THR A 16 8.63 7.62 3.81
C THR A 16 8.71 8.52 2.57
N GLY A 17 9.67 8.25 1.68
CA GLY A 17 9.82 8.93 0.39
C GLY A 17 8.67 8.66 -0.57
N ILE A 18 8.58 9.50 -1.59
CA ILE A 18 7.68 9.33 -2.74
C ILE A 18 8.56 8.99 -3.95
N PRO A 19 8.23 7.95 -4.74
CA PRO A 19 8.98 7.64 -5.96
C PRO A 19 8.98 8.81 -6.95
N GLU A 20 10.04 8.92 -7.73
CA GLU A 20 10.15 9.96 -8.76
C GLU A 20 8.96 9.92 -9.72
N ASN A 21 8.41 11.10 -10.05
CA ASN A 21 7.25 11.34 -10.91
C ASN A 21 5.91 10.80 -10.37
N VAL A 22 5.87 10.23 -9.17
CA VAL A 22 4.62 9.86 -8.52
C VAL A 22 4.11 11.04 -7.67
N LYS A 23 2.81 11.30 -7.75
CA LYS A 23 2.14 12.30 -6.89
C LYS A 23 0.99 11.63 -6.17
N PRO A 24 0.88 11.75 -4.84
CA PRO A 24 -0.30 11.32 -4.11
C PRO A 24 -1.54 12.04 -4.64
N VAL A 25 -2.68 11.38 -4.63
CA VAL A 25 -3.95 12.04 -4.95
C VAL A 25 -4.28 13.10 -3.91
N ASP A 26 -4.81 14.22 -4.37
CA ASP A 26 -5.40 15.27 -3.54
C ASP A 26 -6.89 14.99 -3.27
N ASN A 27 -7.51 15.73 -2.35
CA ASN A 27 -8.91 15.57 -1.94
C ASN A 27 -9.26 14.13 -1.49
N PHE A 28 -8.28 13.45 -0.91
CA PHE A 28 -8.45 12.11 -0.35
C PHE A 28 -9.38 12.18 0.87
N LYS A 29 -10.38 11.30 0.91
CA LYS A 29 -11.34 11.19 2.01
C LYS A 29 -11.20 9.83 2.66
N LEU A 30 -10.58 9.81 3.84
CA LEU A 30 -10.32 8.56 4.56
C LEU A 30 -11.59 7.76 4.79
N GLU A 31 -12.68 8.41 5.20
CA GLU A 31 -13.97 7.76 5.50
C GLU A 31 -14.54 6.98 4.31
N LYS A 32 -14.25 7.43 3.06
CA LYS A 32 -14.61 6.69 1.85
C LYS A 32 -13.63 5.57 1.53
N TYR A 33 -12.38 5.68 1.99
CA TYR A 33 -11.35 4.69 1.74
C TYR A 33 -11.38 3.53 2.73
N LEU A 34 -11.97 3.72 3.92
CA LEU A 34 -12.12 2.67 4.93
C LEU A 34 -12.87 1.44 4.40
N GLY A 35 -12.75 0.33 5.11
CA GLY A 35 -13.37 -0.95 4.77
C GLY A 35 -12.44 -1.84 3.96
N LYS A 36 -13.02 -2.83 3.30
CA LYS A 36 -12.31 -3.89 2.58
C LYS A 36 -11.96 -3.48 1.16
N TRP A 37 -10.72 -3.84 0.77
CA TRP A 37 -10.20 -3.78 -0.58
C TRP A 37 -9.64 -5.14 -0.97
N TYR A 38 -9.87 -5.55 -2.22
CA TYR A 38 -9.29 -6.74 -2.83
C TYR A 38 -8.05 -6.35 -3.61
N GLU A 39 -6.97 -7.08 -3.45
CA GLU A 39 -5.77 -6.91 -4.23
C GLU A 39 -5.94 -7.59 -5.59
N ILE A 40 -6.08 -6.81 -6.64
CA ILE A 40 -6.27 -7.32 -8.02
C ILE A 40 -4.94 -7.73 -8.62
N ALA A 41 -3.89 -6.93 -8.39
CA ALA A 41 -2.55 -7.23 -8.86
C ALA A 41 -1.50 -6.53 -7.98
N ARG A 42 -0.27 -7.06 -8.01
CA ARG A 42 0.90 -6.47 -7.34
C ARG A 42 2.19 -6.75 -8.10
N LEU A 43 3.23 -5.98 -7.85
CA LEU A 43 4.60 -6.42 -8.11
C LEU A 43 5.04 -7.43 -7.06
N ASP A 44 5.97 -8.33 -7.42
CA ASP A 44 6.45 -9.38 -6.50
C ASP A 44 7.26 -8.78 -5.35
N HIS A 45 6.90 -9.15 -4.13
CA HIS A 45 7.67 -8.85 -2.94
C HIS A 45 7.53 -9.98 -1.89
N SER A 46 8.54 -10.11 -1.03
CA SER A 46 8.74 -11.30 -0.20
C SER A 46 7.61 -11.57 0.79
N PHE A 47 6.96 -10.55 1.33
CA PHE A 47 5.95 -10.72 2.38
C PHE A 47 4.57 -11.19 1.88
N GLU A 48 4.27 -11.05 0.57
CA GLU A 48 3.01 -11.55 -0.03
C GLU A 48 3.23 -12.69 -1.03
N ARG A 49 4.49 -13.09 -1.24
CA ARG A 49 4.81 -14.14 -2.22
C ARG A 49 4.08 -15.45 -1.96
N GLY A 50 3.38 -15.93 -2.98
CA GLY A 50 2.61 -17.18 -2.92
C GLY A 50 1.26 -17.05 -2.21
N LEU A 51 0.81 -15.84 -1.88
CA LEU A 51 -0.54 -15.60 -1.36
C LEU A 51 -1.54 -15.39 -2.51
N THR A 52 -2.73 -15.94 -2.33
CA THR A 52 -3.94 -15.71 -3.13
C THR A 52 -5.05 -15.13 -2.24
N ARG A 53 -6.16 -14.70 -2.81
CA ARG A 53 -7.31 -14.14 -2.07
C ARG A 53 -6.90 -13.00 -1.12
N VAL A 54 -5.93 -12.19 -1.56
CA VAL A 54 -5.37 -11.13 -0.72
C VAL A 54 -6.34 -9.96 -0.59
N THR A 55 -6.53 -9.53 0.64
CA THR A 55 -7.36 -8.37 0.96
C THR A 55 -6.67 -7.47 1.96
N ALA A 56 -6.95 -6.16 1.88
CA ALA A 56 -6.62 -5.19 2.90
C ALA A 56 -7.90 -4.59 3.48
N GLU A 57 -7.97 -4.45 4.79
CA GLU A 57 -9.09 -3.81 5.45
C GLU A 57 -8.59 -2.65 6.32
N TYR A 58 -9.18 -1.49 6.10
CA TYR A 58 -8.81 -0.25 6.79
C TYR A 58 -9.93 0.16 7.74
N SER A 59 -9.60 0.45 8.98
CA SER A 59 -10.54 0.95 9.99
C SER A 59 -9.91 2.05 10.82
N LEU A 60 -10.72 3.01 11.28
CA LEU A 60 -10.27 4.07 12.17
C LEU A 60 -10.03 3.49 13.56
N ARG A 61 -8.95 3.93 14.20
CA ARG A 61 -8.60 3.63 15.59
C ARG A 61 -8.98 4.79 16.50
N ASP A 62 -9.14 4.51 17.79
CA ASP A 62 -9.46 5.52 18.81
C ASP A 62 -8.37 6.60 18.94
N ASP A 63 -7.13 6.28 18.59
CA ASP A 63 -5.99 7.20 18.59
C ASP A 63 -5.87 8.05 17.30
N GLY A 64 -6.86 7.98 16.40
CA GLY A 64 -6.87 8.69 15.11
C GLY A 64 -6.00 8.06 14.02
N ALA A 65 -5.27 6.99 14.32
CA ALA A 65 -4.54 6.22 13.31
C ALA A 65 -5.49 5.33 12.50
N VAL A 66 -5.02 4.83 11.37
CA VAL A 66 -5.71 3.82 10.57
C VAL A 66 -5.16 2.44 10.91
N ARG A 67 -6.03 1.53 11.35
CA ARG A 67 -5.70 0.11 11.46
C ARG A 67 -5.71 -0.48 10.06
N VAL A 68 -4.69 -1.24 9.74
CA VAL A 68 -4.55 -1.97 8.46
C VAL A 68 -4.52 -3.46 8.79
N LEU A 69 -5.49 -4.22 8.30
CA LEU A 69 -5.51 -5.68 8.39
C LEU A 69 -5.33 -6.24 6.98
N ASN A 70 -4.16 -6.83 6.74
CA ASN A 70 -3.92 -7.58 5.50
C ASN A 70 -4.17 -9.06 5.76
N ARG A 71 -4.85 -9.71 4.82
CA ARG A 71 -5.19 -11.11 4.88
C ARG A 71 -4.94 -11.76 3.52
N GLY A 72 -4.33 -12.95 3.52
CA GLY A 72 -4.10 -13.72 2.30
C GLY A 72 -4.13 -15.21 2.57
N TYR A 73 -4.54 -15.99 1.58
CA TYR A 73 -4.54 -17.45 1.65
C TYR A 73 -3.26 -18.01 1.04
N ARG A 74 -2.63 -18.95 1.72
CA ARG A 74 -1.44 -19.67 1.22
C ARG A 74 -1.82 -21.07 0.80
N PRO A 75 -2.04 -21.32 -0.50
CA PRO A 75 -2.52 -22.62 -0.99
C PRO A 75 -1.63 -23.79 -0.62
N LYS A 76 -0.31 -23.62 -0.69
CA LYS A 76 0.67 -24.66 -0.36
C LYS A 76 0.58 -25.17 1.09
N GLU A 77 0.13 -24.31 2.01
CA GLU A 77 0.00 -24.64 3.44
C GLU A 77 -1.45 -24.85 3.85
N ASN A 78 -2.39 -24.61 2.94
CA ASN A 78 -3.84 -24.63 3.21
C ASN A 78 -4.22 -23.76 4.42
N THR A 79 -3.60 -22.55 4.53
CA THR A 79 -3.77 -21.67 5.69
C THR A 79 -4.01 -20.24 5.28
N TRP A 80 -4.77 -19.52 6.10
CA TRP A 80 -4.86 -18.06 6.04
C TRP A 80 -3.72 -17.44 6.84
N LYS A 81 -3.14 -16.39 6.28
CA LYS A 81 -2.17 -15.53 6.95
C LYS A 81 -2.79 -14.15 7.13
N GLU A 82 -2.59 -13.59 8.30
CA GLU A 82 -3.06 -12.24 8.64
C GLU A 82 -1.95 -11.45 9.30
N ILE A 83 -1.90 -10.16 9.00
CA ILE A 83 -1.02 -9.22 9.69
C ILE A 83 -1.76 -7.91 9.92
N THR A 84 -1.63 -7.38 11.13
CA THR A 84 -2.21 -6.09 11.49
C THR A 84 -1.11 -5.06 11.61
N GLY A 85 -1.30 -3.94 10.93
CA GLY A 85 -0.45 -2.76 11.01
C GLY A 85 -1.23 -1.51 11.41
N LYS A 86 -0.51 -0.40 11.45
CA LYS A 86 -1.07 0.93 11.68
C LYS A 86 -0.49 1.91 10.67
N ALA A 87 -1.34 2.82 10.21
CA ALA A 87 -0.93 3.87 9.28
C ALA A 87 -1.30 5.25 9.83
N TYR A 88 -0.50 6.23 9.43
CA TYR A 88 -0.68 7.64 9.76
C TYR A 88 -0.48 8.48 8.50
N PHE A 89 -1.18 9.57 8.37
CA PHE A 89 -0.89 10.55 7.32
C PHE A 89 0.50 11.15 7.52
N VAL A 90 1.22 11.38 6.42
CA VAL A 90 2.56 11.98 6.45
C VAL A 90 2.48 13.49 6.49
N LYS A 91 1.50 14.05 5.77
CA LYS A 91 1.21 15.50 5.72
C LYS A 91 -0.25 15.74 6.14
N GLY A 92 -1.05 16.35 5.28
CA GLY A 92 -2.47 16.56 5.52
C GLY A 92 -3.31 15.29 5.28
N SER A 93 -4.46 15.20 5.93
CA SER A 93 -5.39 14.07 5.78
C SER A 93 -6.16 14.08 4.45
N ASP A 94 -6.01 15.14 3.67
CA ASP A 94 -6.58 15.34 2.35
C ASP A 94 -5.69 14.85 1.20
N GLN A 95 -4.51 14.30 1.52
CA GLN A 95 -3.60 13.69 0.55
C GLN A 95 -3.52 12.18 0.75
N GLY A 96 -3.50 11.42 -0.35
CA GLY A 96 -3.34 9.97 -0.35
C GLY A 96 -1.92 9.51 0.01
N HIS A 97 -1.27 10.16 1.00
CA HIS A 97 0.08 9.83 1.44
C HIS A 97 0.10 9.47 2.93
N LEU A 98 0.18 8.17 3.19
CA LEU A 98 0.32 7.61 4.53
C LEU A 98 1.69 6.94 4.69
N LYS A 99 2.07 6.70 5.93
CA LYS A 99 3.15 5.78 6.32
C LYS A 99 2.54 4.62 7.10
N VAL A 100 2.91 3.39 6.75
CA VAL A 100 2.38 2.17 7.36
C VAL A 100 3.49 1.41 8.07
N SER A 101 3.18 0.83 9.23
CA SER A 101 4.06 -0.07 9.97
C SER A 101 3.32 -1.34 10.36
N PHE A 102 3.92 -2.47 10.04
CA PHE A 102 3.54 -3.79 10.55
C PHE A 102 4.48 -4.27 11.65
N PHE A 103 5.69 -3.71 11.71
CA PHE A 103 6.72 -4.03 12.69
C PHE A 103 7.36 -2.71 13.15
N GLY A 104 6.88 -2.15 14.26
CA GLY A 104 7.45 -0.94 14.82
C GLY A 104 8.93 -1.15 15.25
N PRO A 105 9.78 -0.14 15.11
CA PRO A 105 9.49 1.26 14.76
C PRO A 105 9.56 1.59 13.26
N PHE A 106 9.65 0.61 12.38
CA PHE A 106 9.88 0.80 10.95
C PHE A 106 8.57 1.15 10.23
N TYR A 107 8.63 2.19 9.38
CA TYR A 107 7.52 2.66 8.56
C TYR A 107 7.93 2.69 7.09
N GLY A 108 7.03 2.25 6.20
CA GLY A 108 7.12 2.43 4.76
C GLY A 108 6.05 3.38 4.24
N SER A 109 6.32 4.05 3.13
CA SER A 109 5.30 4.84 2.43
C SER A 109 4.17 3.97 1.91
N TYR A 110 2.97 4.51 1.97
CA TYR A 110 1.76 4.02 1.33
C TYR A 110 1.14 5.19 0.59
N ILE A 111 1.26 5.19 -0.72
CA ILE A 111 0.92 6.33 -1.57
C ILE A 111 -0.19 5.90 -2.53
N VAL A 112 -1.39 6.43 -2.32
CA VAL A 112 -2.48 6.33 -3.29
C VAL A 112 -2.23 7.40 -4.35
N PHE A 113 -1.91 7.00 -5.58
CA PHE A 113 -1.56 7.92 -6.67
C PHE A 113 -2.54 7.87 -7.86
N GLU A 114 -3.50 6.96 -7.81
CA GLU A 114 -4.72 6.93 -8.63
C GLU A 114 -5.88 6.44 -7.78
N LEU A 115 -7.05 7.03 -7.95
CA LEU A 115 -8.23 6.73 -7.17
C LEU A 115 -9.50 7.08 -7.96
N ASP A 116 -10.51 6.23 -7.92
CA ASP A 116 -11.87 6.61 -8.28
C ASP A 116 -12.42 7.59 -7.23
N HIS A 117 -12.31 8.88 -7.51
CA HIS A 117 -12.71 9.94 -6.57
C HIS A 117 -14.22 10.01 -6.30
N GLU A 118 -15.05 9.49 -7.19
CA GLU A 118 -16.51 9.51 -7.02
C GLU A 118 -16.98 8.40 -6.11
N ASN A 119 -16.66 7.15 -6.47
CA ASN A 119 -17.23 5.96 -5.86
C ASN A 119 -16.21 5.14 -5.05
N TYR A 120 -14.92 5.47 -5.12
CA TYR A 120 -13.85 4.74 -4.42
C TYR A 120 -13.83 3.24 -4.74
N GLN A 121 -14.05 2.88 -6.02
CA GLN A 121 -14.13 1.47 -6.45
C GLN A 121 -12.79 0.85 -6.76
N TYR A 122 -11.78 1.67 -7.15
CA TYR A 122 -10.43 1.20 -7.45
C TYR A 122 -9.36 2.21 -7.04
N SER A 123 -8.15 1.74 -6.83
CA SER A 123 -6.98 2.59 -6.57
C SER A 123 -5.67 1.94 -7.04
N LEU A 124 -4.69 2.80 -7.39
CA LEU A 124 -3.28 2.43 -7.49
C LEU A 124 -2.54 2.91 -6.27
N VAL A 125 -1.76 2.01 -5.70
CA VAL A 125 -0.96 2.27 -4.50
C VAL A 125 0.48 1.88 -4.76
N CYS A 126 1.43 2.69 -4.30
CA CYS A 126 2.83 2.31 -4.28
C CYS A 126 3.48 2.51 -2.90
N GLY A 127 4.63 1.90 -2.74
CA GLY A 127 5.51 2.07 -1.59
C GLY A 127 6.51 3.23 -1.76
N PRO A 128 7.63 3.20 -1.02
CA PRO A 128 8.64 4.26 -1.06
C PRO A 128 9.44 4.33 -2.36
N ASP A 129 9.39 3.28 -3.17
CA ASP A 129 10.04 3.17 -4.47
C ASP A 129 9.18 2.36 -5.46
N LYS A 130 9.63 2.28 -6.72
CA LYS A 130 8.87 1.64 -7.82
C LYS A 130 8.89 0.11 -7.80
N SER A 131 9.54 -0.53 -6.84
CA SER A 131 9.47 -1.98 -6.67
C SER A 131 8.17 -2.44 -5.98
N TYR A 132 7.42 -1.51 -5.39
CA TYR A 132 6.14 -1.77 -4.72
C TYR A 132 5.00 -1.11 -5.47
N LEU A 133 4.09 -1.91 -5.97
CA LEU A 133 2.88 -1.47 -6.67
C LEU A 133 1.74 -2.44 -6.39
N TRP A 134 0.55 -1.89 -6.11
CA TRP A 134 -0.69 -2.62 -5.94
C TRP A 134 -1.82 -1.98 -6.75
N ILE A 135 -2.63 -2.81 -7.37
CA ILE A 135 -3.95 -2.46 -7.91
C ILE A 135 -4.98 -3.00 -6.93
N LEU A 136 -5.76 -2.11 -6.33
CA LEU A 136 -6.80 -2.46 -5.36
C LEU A 136 -8.18 -2.15 -5.94
N ALA A 137 -9.19 -2.98 -5.57
CA ALA A 137 -10.58 -2.75 -5.93
C ALA A 137 -11.54 -3.13 -4.80
N ARG A 138 -12.78 -2.61 -4.86
CA ARG A 138 -13.83 -2.97 -3.89
C ARG A 138 -14.44 -4.34 -4.17
N THR A 139 -14.23 -4.89 -5.34
CA THR A 139 -14.72 -6.21 -5.75
C THR A 139 -13.54 -7.11 -6.12
N PRO A 140 -13.67 -8.45 -6.00
CA PRO A 140 -12.60 -9.38 -6.34
C PRO A 140 -12.30 -9.43 -7.85
N VAL A 141 -13.15 -8.86 -8.67
CA VAL A 141 -12.99 -8.75 -10.13
C VAL A 141 -13.09 -7.28 -10.52
N LEU A 142 -12.12 -6.80 -11.26
CA LEU A 142 -12.08 -5.44 -11.81
C LEU A 142 -12.43 -5.51 -13.30
N GLN A 143 -13.21 -4.53 -13.79
CA GLN A 143 -13.55 -4.42 -15.21
C GLN A 143 -12.27 -4.27 -16.05
N GLU A 144 -12.23 -4.91 -17.22
CA GLU A 144 -11.01 -5.00 -18.03
C GLU A 144 -10.51 -3.65 -18.53
N ASP A 145 -11.41 -2.75 -18.94
CA ASP A 145 -11.07 -1.39 -19.35
C ASP A 145 -10.42 -0.57 -18.24
N ILE A 146 -10.96 -0.64 -17.01
CA ILE A 146 -10.36 -0.01 -15.82
C ILE A 146 -9.01 -0.64 -15.50
N LYS A 147 -8.91 -1.96 -15.53
CA LYS A 147 -7.65 -2.67 -15.30
C LYS A 147 -6.57 -2.24 -16.28
N HIS A 148 -6.89 -2.18 -17.57
CA HIS A 148 -5.97 -1.73 -18.62
C HIS A 148 -5.54 -0.27 -18.41
N MET A 149 -6.46 0.61 -18.07
CA MET A 149 -6.18 2.01 -17.77
C MET A 149 -5.19 2.15 -16.61
N LEU A 150 -5.41 1.41 -15.51
CA LEU A 150 -4.53 1.45 -14.33
C LEU A 150 -3.13 0.90 -14.64
N ILE A 151 -3.04 -0.20 -15.39
CA ILE A 151 -1.75 -0.79 -15.84
C ILE A 151 -1.00 0.20 -16.73
N ALA A 152 -1.67 0.83 -17.69
CA ALA A 152 -1.06 1.82 -18.57
C ALA A 152 -0.55 3.04 -17.79
N LYS A 153 -1.31 3.51 -16.81
CA LYS A 153 -0.89 4.62 -15.94
C LYS A 153 0.35 4.27 -15.12
N ALA A 154 0.40 3.09 -14.54
CA ALA A 154 1.58 2.61 -13.82
C ALA A 154 2.81 2.52 -14.74
N ALA A 155 2.66 1.96 -15.94
CA ALA A 155 3.72 1.88 -16.95
C ALA A 155 4.26 3.26 -17.33
N ALA A 156 3.37 4.24 -17.57
CA ALA A 156 3.74 5.61 -17.91
C ALA A 156 4.55 6.32 -16.82
N LEU A 157 4.39 5.91 -15.56
CA LEU A 157 5.16 6.40 -14.43
C LEU A 157 6.45 5.60 -14.17
N GLY A 158 6.74 4.60 -15.01
CA GLY A 158 7.97 3.80 -14.97
C GLY A 158 7.95 2.65 -13.97
N PHE A 159 6.77 2.16 -13.57
CA PHE A 159 6.65 0.88 -12.89
C PHE A 159 6.78 -0.29 -13.88
N GLU A 160 7.36 -1.41 -13.46
CA GLU A 160 7.48 -2.62 -14.27
C GLU A 160 6.13 -3.36 -14.37
N SER A 161 5.12 -2.70 -14.94
CA SER A 161 3.74 -3.20 -14.99
C SER A 161 3.60 -4.52 -15.76
N ASN A 162 4.55 -4.88 -16.64
CA ASN A 162 4.63 -6.17 -17.30
C ASN A 162 5.01 -7.33 -16.36
N LYS A 163 5.45 -7.03 -15.13
CA LYS A 163 5.77 -8.02 -14.09
C LYS A 163 4.66 -8.16 -13.05
N LEU A 164 3.51 -7.53 -13.27
CA LEU A 164 2.39 -7.65 -12.33
C LEU A 164 1.92 -9.10 -12.19
N ILE A 165 1.76 -9.52 -10.95
CA ILE A 165 1.13 -10.78 -10.56
C ILE A 165 -0.34 -10.49 -10.29
N PHE A 166 -1.24 -11.11 -11.06
CA PHE A 166 -2.67 -11.02 -10.81
C PHE A 166 -3.09 -12.01 -9.73
N VAL A 167 -3.86 -11.52 -8.76
CA VAL A 167 -4.26 -12.30 -7.59
C VAL A 167 -5.55 -13.05 -7.86
N ASP A 168 -5.51 -14.37 -7.68
CA ASP A 168 -6.70 -15.20 -7.75
C ASP A 168 -7.55 -15.04 -6.48
N HIS A 169 -8.86 -14.85 -6.66
CA HIS A 169 -9.85 -14.72 -5.59
C HIS A 169 -10.89 -15.86 -5.55
N GLN A 170 -10.70 -16.88 -6.40
CA GLN A 170 -11.58 -18.09 -6.43
C GLN A 170 -11.24 -19.10 -5.35
#